data_fbdec29f8969b5bd84785930619a8168
#
_entry.id   fbdec29f8969b5bd84785930619a8168
#
_cell.length_a   1.000
_cell.length_b   1.000
_cell.length_c   1.000
_cell.angle_alpha   90.00
_cell.angle_beta   90.00
_cell.angle_gamma   90.00
#
_symmetry.space_group_name_H-M   'P 1'
#
loop_
_entity.id
_entity.type
_entity.pdbx_description
1 polymer ?
#
loop_
_entity_poly.entity_id
_entity_poly.type
_entity_poly.pdbx_seq_one_letter_code
_entity_poly.pdbx_strand_id
1 'polypeptide(L)'
;MISVYGGTGFVGTEFCKQFANEVHVVPRDQDEPHPDSTQVLYLISTVDNYNVLTDTQIDIQTNLSKLTKVLEKCKDRDIVFNFVSSWFVYGDCPLPAKETYHCNPTGFYSITKKCAEDLLISFCKTWGI
;
A
#
# COMPACT_ATOMS: atom_id res chain seq x y z
N MET A 1 10.81 -0.71 -15.50
CA MET A 1 9.42 -0.14 -15.49
C MET A 1 8.83 -0.28 -14.10
N ILE A 2 8.01 0.68 -13.67
CA ILE A 2 7.34 0.68 -12.36
C ILE A 2 5.84 0.44 -12.59
N SER A 3 5.27 -0.60 -12.01
CA SER A 3 3.82 -0.78 -11.95
C SER A 3 3.23 0.03 -10.80
N VAL A 4 2.33 0.97 -11.12
CA VAL A 4 1.75 1.90 -10.14
C VAL A 4 0.30 1.51 -9.86
N TYR A 5 0.03 1.05 -8.64
CA TYR A 5 -1.30 0.79 -8.13
C TYR A 5 -1.85 2.05 -7.42
N GLY A 6 -3.01 2.51 -7.82
CA GLY A 6 -3.56 3.79 -7.36
C GLY A 6 -3.01 5.00 -8.14
N GLY A 7 -2.48 4.78 -9.36
CA GLY A 7 -1.94 5.82 -10.23
C GLY A 7 -2.95 6.89 -10.68
N THR A 8 -4.25 6.65 -10.52
CA THR A 8 -5.33 7.62 -10.78
C THR A 8 -5.79 8.40 -9.54
N GLY A 9 -5.20 8.13 -8.38
CA GLY A 9 -5.47 8.85 -7.13
C GLY A 9 -4.71 10.17 -7.06
N PHE A 10 -4.89 10.90 -5.95
CA PHE A 10 -4.31 12.24 -5.75
C PHE A 10 -2.78 12.26 -5.93
N VAL A 11 -2.06 11.42 -5.20
CA VAL A 11 -0.59 11.33 -5.30
C VAL A 11 -0.17 10.63 -6.60
N GLY A 12 -0.87 9.55 -6.94
CA GLY A 12 -0.53 8.71 -8.09
C GLY A 12 -0.61 9.44 -9.42
N THR A 13 -1.60 10.31 -9.60
CA THR A 13 -1.76 11.10 -10.84
C THR A 13 -0.53 11.98 -11.09
N GLU A 14 -0.06 12.69 -10.06
CA GLU A 14 1.09 13.57 -10.22
C GLU A 14 2.39 12.76 -10.40
N PHE A 15 2.57 11.67 -9.66
CA PHE A 15 3.71 10.77 -9.86
C PHE A 15 3.75 10.22 -11.30
N CYS A 16 2.65 9.69 -11.79
CA CYS A 16 2.59 9.11 -13.13
C CYS A 16 2.78 10.16 -14.23
N LYS A 17 2.38 11.40 -14.01
CA LYS A 17 2.63 12.51 -14.94
C LYS A 17 4.13 12.85 -15.01
N GLN A 18 4.80 12.92 -13.87
CA GLN A 18 6.23 13.24 -13.82
C GLN A 18 7.11 12.14 -14.42
N PHE A 19 6.72 10.88 -14.28
CA PHE A 19 7.48 9.71 -14.71
C PHE A 19 6.80 8.92 -15.86
N ALA A 20 6.09 9.60 -16.75
CA ALA A 20 5.21 9.00 -17.76
C ALA A 20 5.86 7.91 -18.63
N ASN A 21 7.15 8.00 -18.90
CA ASN A 21 7.89 7.03 -19.71
C ASN A 21 8.42 5.82 -18.90
N GLU A 22 8.32 5.85 -17.59
CA GLU A 22 8.90 4.85 -16.68
C GLU A 22 7.84 4.03 -15.96
N VAL A 23 6.56 4.45 -16.03
CA VAL A 23 5.46 3.87 -15.25
C VAL A 23 4.43 3.18 -16.12
N HIS A 24 3.82 2.14 -15.57
CA HIS A 24 2.59 1.53 -16.04
C HIS A 24 1.53 1.66 -14.94
N VAL A 25 0.45 2.37 -15.24
CA VAL A 25 -0.68 2.50 -14.31
C VAL A 25 -1.51 1.22 -14.38
N VAL A 26 -1.54 0.47 -13.28
CA VAL A 26 -2.35 -0.76 -13.20
C VAL A 26 -3.82 -0.37 -13.00
N PRO A 27 -4.75 -0.83 -13.88
CA PRO A 27 -6.17 -0.60 -13.73
C PRO A 27 -6.71 -1.09 -12.38
N ARG A 28 -7.75 -0.42 -11.86
CA ARG A 28 -8.29 -0.71 -10.52
C ARG A 28 -8.81 -2.14 -10.34
N ASP A 29 -9.33 -2.72 -11.40
CA ASP A 29 -9.89 -4.09 -11.46
C ASP A 29 -8.83 -5.17 -11.69
N GLN A 30 -7.57 -4.78 -11.91
CA GLN A 30 -6.46 -5.71 -12.11
C GLN A 30 -5.58 -5.82 -10.87
N ASP A 31 -5.01 -7.01 -10.68
CA ASP A 31 -4.06 -7.30 -9.60
C ASP A 31 -2.65 -7.59 -10.15
N GLU A 32 -2.53 -7.93 -11.44
CA GLU A 32 -1.27 -8.31 -12.09
C GLU A 32 -0.42 -7.08 -12.40
N PRO A 33 0.86 -7.00 -11.96
CA PRO A 33 1.77 -5.96 -12.41
C PRO A 33 2.19 -6.20 -13.87
N HIS A 34 2.62 -5.14 -14.56
CA HIS A 34 3.11 -5.26 -15.94
C HIS A 34 4.24 -6.31 -16.02
N PRO A 35 4.30 -7.15 -17.07
CA PRO A 35 5.31 -8.20 -17.21
C PRO A 35 6.76 -7.72 -17.04
N ASP A 36 7.09 -6.56 -17.60
CA ASP A 36 8.45 -5.99 -17.54
C ASP A 36 8.73 -5.14 -16.30
N SER A 37 7.82 -5.13 -15.31
CA SER A 37 8.04 -4.38 -14.08
C SER A 37 9.06 -5.06 -13.18
N THR A 38 10.05 -4.29 -12.77
CA THR A 38 11.02 -4.62 -11.72
C THR A 38 10.69 -3.93 -10.39
N GLN A 39 9.71 -3.02 -10.42
CA GLN A 39 9.25 -2.30 -9.23
C GLN A 39 7.74 -2.19 -9.22
N VAL A 40 7.18 -2.22 -8.03
CA VAL A 40 5.80 -1.87 -7.74
C VAL A 40 5.79 -0.63 -6.84
N LEU A 41 4.97 0.36 -7.18
CA LEU A 41 4.59 1.46 -6.29
C LEU A 41 3.11 1.28 -5.91
N TYR A 42 2.86 0.98 -4.64
CA TYR A 42 1.52 0.70 -4.14
C TYR A 42 0.98 1.86 -3.31
N LEU A 43 0.01 2.59 -3.90
CA LEU A 43 -0.62 3.79 -3.34
C LEU A 43 -2.08 3.55 -2.94
N ILE A 44 -2.64 2.35 -3.19
CA ILE A 44 -4.04 2.06 -2.87
C ILE A 44 -4.23 2.06 -1.36
N SER A 45 -5.15 2.87 -0.89
CA SER A 45 -5.55 2.96 0.52
C SER A 45 -6.89 3.68 0.63
N THR A 46 -7.63 3.40 1.70
CA THR A 46 -8.59 4.36 2.25
C THR A 46 -7.84 5.54 2.89
N VAL A 47 -8.53 6.60 3.30
CA VAL A 47 -7.88 7.88 3.62
C VAL A 47 -8.02 8.34 5.05
N ASP A 48 -8.99 7.80 5.83
CA ASP A 48 -9.25 8.26 7.19
C ASP A 48 -9.86 7.16 8.09
N ASN A 49 -9.96 7.46 9.40
CA ASN A 49 -10.54 6.56 10.41
C ASN A 49 -12.07 6.58 10.49
N TYR A 50 -12.76 7.34 9.63
CA TYR A 50 -14.21 7.55 9.74
C TYR A 50 -15.03 6.62 8.86
N ASN A 51 -14.39 5.93 7.91
CA ASN A 51 -15.07 4.99 7.01
C ASN A 51 -15.88 3.93 7.76
N VAL A 52 -15.39 3.48 8.91
CA VAL A 52 -16.05 2.49 9.77
C VAL A 52 -17.46 2.91 10.23
N LEU A 53 -17.75 4.21 10.24
CA LEU A 53 -19.07 4.73 10.63
C LEU A 53 -20.15 4.46 9.57
N THR A 54 -19.74 4.23 8.33
CA THR A 54 -20.64 3.98 7.19
C THR A 54 -20.48 2.58 6.62
N ASP A 55 -19.25 2.05 6.60
CA ASP A 55 -18.94 0.72 6.08
C ASP A 55 -17.76 0.12 6.85
N THR A 56 -18.04 -0.89 7.67
CA THR A 56 -17.05 -1.58 8.50
C THR A 56 -16.08 -2.45 7.69
N GLN A 57 -16.36 -2.71 6.42
CA GLN A 57 -15.56 -3.57 5.56
C GLN A 57 -14.60 -2.82 4.63
N ILE A 58 -14.82 -1.53 4.40
CA ILE A 58 -14.11 -0.79 3.36
C ILE A 58 -12.59 -0.74 3.61
N ASP A 59 -12.16 -0.53 4.86
CA ASP A 59 -10.74 -0.48 5.22
C ASP A 59 -10.10 -1.87 5.06
N ILE A 60 -10.80 -2.93 5.45
CA ILE A 60 -10.30 -4.31 5.32
C ILE A 60 -10.17 -4.69 3.85
N GLN A 61 -11.20 -4.44 3.05
CA GLN A 61 -11.22 -4.79 1.63
C GLN A 61 -10.17 -4.00 0.83
N THR A 62 -10.05 -2.70 1.10
CA THR A 62 -9.15 -1.82 0.37
C THR A 62 -7.70 -1.95 0.84
N ASN A 63 -7.46 -1.88 2.15
CA ASN A 63 -6.10 -1.82 2.69
C ASN A 63 -5.44 -3.20 2.83
N LEU A 64 -6.21 -4.27 3.04
CA LEU A 64 -5.69 -5.61 3.26
C LEU A 64 -5.98 -6.55 2.09
N SER A 65 -7.27 -6.78 1.75
CA SER A 65 -7.63 -7.79 0.75
C SER A 65 -7.07 -7.45 -0.65
N LYS A 66 -7.13 -6.18 -1.07
CA LYS A 66 -6.54 -5.76 -2.35
C LYS A 66 -5.02 -5.91 -2.34
N LEU A 67 -4.34 -5.50 -1.26
CA LEU A 67 -2.90 -5.66 -1.12
C LEU A 67 -2.47 -7.13 -1.24
N THR A 68 -3.11 -8.03 -0.50
CA THR A 68 -2.74 -9.46 -0.54
C THR A 68 -2.95 -10.09 -1.92
N LYS A 69 -3.98 -9.68 -2.67
CA LYS A 69 -4.17 -10.11 -4.06
C LYS A 69 -3.04 -9.66 -4.98
N VAL A 70 -2.59 -8.41 -4.83
CA VAL A 70 -1.45 -7.90 -5.61
C VAL A 70 -0.15 -8.61 -5.21
N LEU A 71 0.10 -8.82 -3.92
CA LEU A 71 1.27 -9.56 -3.44
C LEU A 71 1.32 -10.97 -4.01
N GLU A 72 0.19 -11.66 -4.08
CA GLU A 72 0.08 -13.00 -4.69
C GLU A 72 0.57 -13.01 -6.14
N LYS A 73 0.33 -11.92 -6.89
CA LYS A 73 0.78 -11.74 -8.27
C LYS A 73 2.24 -11.34 -8.42
N CYS A 74 2.88 -10.97 -7.32
CA CYS A 74 4.31 -10.65 -7.27
C CYS A 74 5.19 -11.86 -6.90
N LYS A 75 4.60 -12.98 -6.52
CA LYS A 75 5.35 -14.21 -6.20
C LYS A 75 6.24 -14.62 -7.38
N ASP A 76 7.40 -15.17 -7.05
CA ASP A 76 8.37 -15.69 -8.02
C ASP A 76 8.84 -14.67 -9.08
N ARG A 77 8.68 -13.37 -8.77
CA ARG A 77 9.12 -12.26 -9.62
C ARG A 77 10.21 -11.47 -8.90
N ASP A 78 11.23 -11.06 -9.64
CA ASP A 78 12.27 -10.16 -9.13
C ASP A 78 11.74 -8.72 -9.10
N ILE A 79 11.00 -8.39 -8.06
CA ILE A 79 10.30 -7.11 -7.88
C ILE A 79 10.71 -6.47 -6.56
N VAL A 80 11.02 -5.17 -6.60
CA VAL A 80 11.06 -4.32 -5.41
C VAL A 80 9.67 -3.74 -5.14
N PHE A 81 9.10 -4.03 -3.97
CA PHE A 81 7.76 -3.56 -3.61
C PHE A 81 7.85 -2.31 -2.72
N ASN A 82 7.43 -1.17 -3.27
CA ASN A 82 7.38 0.11 -2.58
C ASN A 82 5.95 0.36 -2.07
N PHE A 83 5.76 0.35 -0.76
CA PHE A 83 4.47 0.54 -0.10
C PHE A 83 4.42 1.90 0.59
N VAL A 84 3.36 2.67 0.32
CA VAL A 84 3.13 3.94 1.02
C VAL A 84 2.23 3.70 2.22
N SER A 85 2.81 3.83 3.41
CA SER A 85 2.10 3.73 4.67
C SER A 85 1.53 5.08 5.12
N SER A 86 1.28 5.25 6.40
CA SER A 86 0.71 6.46 7.00
C SER A 86 1.36 6.72 8.35
N TRP A 87 1.56 7.98 8.69
CA TRP A 87 2.01 8.36 10.02
C TRP A 87 1.00 8.00 11.13
N PHE A 88 -0.25 7.78 10.79
CA PHE A 88 -1.29 7.30 11.70
C PHE A 88 -0.97 5.94 12.35
N VAL A 89 -0.04 5.16 11.76
CA VAL A 89 0.40 3.87 12.35
C VAL A 89 1.08 4.05 13.71
N TYR A 90 1.66 5.22 13.98
CA TYR A 90 2.26 5.52 15.29
C TYR A 90 1.21 5.70 16.39
N GLY A 91 -0.02 6.13 16.04
CA GLY A 91 -1.06 6.41 17.01
C GLY A 91 -0.69 7.56 17.95
N ASP A 92 -0.96 7.37 19.24
CA ASP A 92 -0.60 8.34 20.27
C ASP A 92 0.88 8.17 20.64
N CYS A 93 1.72 9.09 20.17
CA CYS A 93 3.16 9.09 20.41
C CYS A 93 3.69 10.51 20.66
N PRO A 94 4.88 10.66 21.30
CA PRO A 94 5.53 11.98 21.43
C PRO A 94 5.82 12.58 20.04
N LEU A 95 5.68 13.91 19.94
CA LEU A 95 5.97 14.63 18.69
C LEU A 95 7.31 15.39 18.80
N PRO A 96 8.08 15.47 17.71
CA PRO A 96 7.88 14.84 16.39
C PRO A 96 8.03 13.33 16.46
N ALA A 97 7.17 12.60 15.74
CA ALA A 97 7.26 11.15 15.64
C ALA A 97 8.58 10.71 14.98
N LYS A 98 9.20 9.66 15.51
CA LYS A 98 10.42 9.06 14.98
C LYS A 98 10.15 7.63 14.52
N GLU A 99 10.88 7.19 13.51
CA GLU A 99 10.74 5.83 12.94
C GLU A 99 11.05 4.72 13.96
N THR A 100 11.76 5.05 15.02
CA THR A 100 12.09 4.11 16.12
C THR A 100 10.99 3.96 17.15
N TYR A 101 9.92 4.76 17.07
CA TYR A 101 8.84 4.68 18.04
C TYR A 101 7.98 3.44 17.79
N HIS A 102 7.47 2.89 18.88
CA HIS A 102 6.51 1.79 18.80
C HIS A 102 5.22 2.25 18.16
N CYS A 103 4.74 1.50 17.16
CA CYS A 103 3.45 1.76 16.54
C CYS A 103 2.31 1.29 17.45
N ASN A 104 1.38 2.19 17.73
CA ASN A 104 0.19 1.92 18.55
C ASN A 104 -1.06 2.54 17.89
N PRO A 105 -1.44 2.06 16.70
CA PRO A 105 -2.52 2.66 15.94
C PRO A 105 -3.87 2.48 16.64
N THR A 106 -4.71 3.51 16.53
CA THR A 106 -6.10 3.50 16.99
C THR A 106 -7.03 3.86 15.83
N GLY A 107 -8.17 3.17 15.72
CA GLY A 107 -9.08 3.35 14.59
C GLY A 107 -8.81 2.41 13.41
N PHE A 108 -9.86 2.10 12.65
CA PHE A 108 -9.87 1.07 11.62
C PHE A 108 -8.82 1.30 10.52
N TYR A 109 -8.78 2.51 9.97
CA TYR A 109 -7.80 2.88 8.96
C TYR A 109 -6.36 2.65 9.45
N SER A 110 -6.03 3.22 10.61
CA SER A 110 -4.68 3.16 11.18
C SER A 110 -4.25 1.72 11.50
N ILE A 111 -5.16 0.93 12.07
CA ILE A 111 -4.93 -0.48 12.39
C ILE A 111 -4.76 -1.29 11.10
N THR A 112 -5.59 -1.09 10.09
CA THR A 112 -5.45 -1.81 8.82
C THR A 112 -4.19 -1.40 8.06
N LYS A 113 -3.75 -0.14 8.12
CA LYS A 113 -2.48 0.30 7.54
C LYS A 113 -1.29 -0.37 8.23
N LYS A 114 -1.28 -0.44 9.56
CA LYS A 114 -0.22 -1.15 10.30
C LYS A 114 -0.24 -2.65 10.01
N CYS A 115 -1.42 -3.26 9.98
CA CYS A 115 -1.58 -4.66 9.58
C CYS A 115 -1.07 -4.90 8.16
N ALA A 116 -1.34 -3.98 7.22
CA ALA A 116 -0.81 -4.05 5.86
C ALA A 116 0.72 -4.05 5.81
N GLU A 117 1.39 -3.23 6.63
CA GLU A 117 2.86 -3.27 6.77
C GLU A 117 3.35 -4.64 7.24
N ASP A 118 2.74 -5.18 8.30
CA ASP A 118 3.15 -6.45 8.88
C ASP A 118 2.93 -7.62 7.92
N LEU A 119 1.79 -7.64 7.21
CA LEU A 119 1.50 -8.63 6.17
C LEU A 119 2.51 -8.53 5.02
N LEU A 120 2.79 -7.32 4.53
CA LEU A 120 3.76 -7.08 3.47
C LEU A 120 5.16 -7.57 3.87
N ILE A 121 5.65 -7.19 5.04
CA ILE A 121 6.97 -7.59 5.54
C ILE A 121 7.06 -9.12 5.65
N SER A 122 6.02 -9.75 6.21
CA SER A 122 5.95 -11.21 6.33
C SER A 122 5.97 -11.89 4.97
N PHE A 123 5.16 -11.39 4.03
CA PHE A 123 5.07 -11.93 2.67
C PHE A 123 6.41 -11.81 1.93
N CYS A 124 7.01 -10.61 1.94
CA CYS A 124 8.29 -10.37 1.27
C CYS A 124 9.41 -11.26 1.82
N LYS A 125 9.47 -11.45 3.15
CA LYS A 125 10.43 -12.39 3.76
C LYS A 125 10.23 -13.84 3.32
N THR A 126 8.98 -14.24 3.12
CA THR A 126 8.64 -15.63 2.73
C THR A 126 8.97 -15.89 1.27
N TRP A 127 8.76 -14.91 0.38
CA TRP A 127 8.86 -15.08 -1.07
C TRP A 127 10.06 -14.38 -1.71
N GLY A 128 10.92 -13.70 -0.93
CA GLY A 128 12.13 -13.07 -1.44
C GLY A 128 11.88 -11.83 -2.28
N ILE A 129 10.81 -11.08 -1.98
CA ILE A 129 10.47 -9.81 -2.65
C ILE A 129 11.12 -8.64 -1.91
#